data_475f670abb31c65b40770fec308696ec
#
_entry.id   475f670abb31c65b40770fec308696ec
#
_cell.length_a   1.000
_cell.length_b   1.000
_cell.length_c   1.000
_cell.angle_alpha   90.00
_cell.angle_beta   90.00
_cell.angle_gamma   90.00
#
_symmetry.space_group_name_H-M   'P 1'
#
loop_
_entity.id
_entity.type
_entity.pdbx_description
1 polymer ?
#
loop_
_entity_poly.entity_id
_entity_poly.type
_entity_poly.pdbx_seq_one_letter_code
_entity_poly.pdbx_strand_id
1 'polypeptide(L)'
;MFSAPSASAASSGTTGADPGRGILRPVAVLLVSGLVAAAALVGAGPAAADDTSRQHGGAAAVLDGLKTFDSAVLRIAGEGGAPARTQELPAGLFEMTVDGGGKLKTYCIDLHNPTQDQAKYLETPWAETSLGTNRNAGKIRWILQHSYPQVDDLAALADAAGTGPLTERTAAAGTQVAIWRYSDNADVTASDKQAEKLADWLQRSARQEKEPRTSLTLEPAAVSGRAGEPIGPVTVRTAAGQVSVSPPVDAAASGVRVTDKKGAPVTEASDGDRLYFAVPKDTADGTASLTVQATTSVPVGRAFAGTGRTQTQILAGSSESTVSARATATWAETGAAPAVTARKNCAKGGVDVTAANRGDEPFTFELAGEEYTVAAGGTSTVTVPVAEDQAYDVTLTGPAGFSRTFTGVLDCATSGSVLEQASEEAGGAGNDVGTQSAERSVPATTGSASSGLEGDLAATGGSSATPMLAAVAIGLLVVGGGAVFALRRKKPHTDGE
;
A
#
# COMPACT_ATOMS: atom_id res chain seq x y z
N MET A 1 -43.76 -16.07 -61.16
CA MET A 1 -45.24 -15.79 -61.19
C MET A 1 -45.44 -14.70 -60.13
N PHE A 2 -45.61 -13.50 -60.62
CA PHE A 2 -46.69 -12.49 -60.38
C PHE A 2 -46.86 -12.13 -58.90
N SER A 3 -47.00 -10.91 -58.37
CA SER A 3 -47.06 -9.55 -58.93
C SER A 3 -47.17 -8.63 -57.74
N ALA A 4 -46.52 -7.50 -57.74
CA ALA A 4 -46.99 -6.29 -57.04
C ALA A 4 -48.18 -5.68 -57.77
N PRO A 5 -48.93 -4.72 -57.26
CA PRO A 5 -48.57 -3.32 -57.27
C PRO A 5 -49.13 -2.52 -56.04
N SER A 6 -48.57 -1.43 -55.67
CA SER A 6 -48.66 -0.03 -56.19
C SER A 6 -49.85 0.77 -55.76
N ALA A 7 -49.59 1.89 -55.18
CA ALA A 7 -49.87 3.27 -55.51
C ALA A 7 -51.10 3.94 -54.86
N SER A 8 -50.86 5.05 -54.35
CA SER A 8 -51.07 6.47 -54.78
C SER A 8 -52.27 7.08 -54.07
N ALA A 9 -52.28 8.24 -53.66
CA ALA A 9 -51.85 9.57 -53.93
C ALA A 9 -52.92 10.59 -53.47
N ALA A 10 -52.47 11.74 -53.02
CA ALA A 10 -52.97 13.10 -53.28
C ALA A 10 -54.37 13.49 -52.74
N SER A 11 -54.67 14.70 -52.31
CA SER A 11 -54.24 16.03 -52.69
C SER A 11 -54.93 17.09 -51.85
N SER A 12 -54.24 18.19 -51.57
CA SER A 12 -54.62 19.61 -51.84
C SER A 12 -55.83 20.27 -51.23
N GLY A 13 -55.64 21.52 -50.84
CA GLY A 13 -56.59 22.60 -50.77
C GLY A 13 -56.30 23.62 -49.67
N THR A 14 -55.60 24.57 -49.93
CA THR A 14 -55.58 26.04 -50.22
C THR A 14 -56.67 26.91 -49.58
N THR A 15 -56.17 28.13 -49.18
CA THR A 15 -56.79 29.47 -49.03
C THR A 15 -57.33 29.74 -47.61
N GLY A 16 -57.15 30.89 -47.01
CA GLY A 16 -56.60 32.17 -47.36
C GLY A 16 -56.80 33.18 -46.24
N ALA A 17 -55.96 34.21 -46.34
CA ALA A 17 -56.12 35.60 -45.90
C ALA A 17 -56.26 36.03 -44.44
N ASP A 18 -55.29 36.78 -44.05
CA ASP A 18 -55.01 37.98 -43.22
C ASP A 18 -56.16 38.93 -42.90
N PRO A 19 -55.99 40.01 -42.06
CA PRO A 19 -55.01 40.38 -41.03
C PRO A 19 -55.64 41.03 -39.77
N GLY A 20 -54.81 41.20 -38.71
CA GLY A 20 -55.27 42.07 -37.60
C GLY A 20 -54.32 42.19 -36.42
N ARG A 21 -53.52 43.19 -36.48
CA ARG A 21 -52.82 43.97 -35.42
C ARG A 21 -53.04 43.59 -33.96
N GLY A 22 -51.93 43.50 -33.24
CA GLY A 22 -51.88 44.02 -31.88
C GLY A 22 -50.89 43.37 -30.87
N ILE A 23 -49.85 44.12 -30.58
CA ILE A 23 -49.20 44.27 -29.26
C ILE A 23 -48.16 43.21 -28.83
N LEU A 24 -46.93 43.67 -28.83
CA LEU A 24 -45.73 43.12 -28.22
C LEU A 24 -45.90 42.74 -26.73
N ARG A 25 -45.44 41.51 -26.41
CA ARG A 25 -44.84 41.19 -25.12
C ARG A 25 -43.78 40.09 -25.31
N PRO A 26 -42.55 40.22 -24.77
CA PRO A 26 -41.50 39.23 -24.95
C PRO A 26 -41.76 38.03 -24.05
N VAL A 27 -41.84 36.85 -24.64
CA VAL A 27 -41.81 35.57 -23.93
C VAL A 27 -40.35 35.16 -23.82
N ALA A 28 -39.84 35.19 -22.60
CA ALA A 28 -38.59 34.55 -22.26
C ALA A 28 -38.78 33.04 -22.39
N VAL A 29 -38.23 32.44 -23.45
CA VAL A 29 -38.12 30.98 -23.57
C VAL A 29 -36.91 30.54 -22.81
N LEU A 30 -37.15 29.89 -21.69
CA LEU A 30 -36.20 29.14 -20.90
C LEU A 30 -35.56 28.03 -21.75
N LEU A 31 -34.29 28.20 -22.07
CA LEU A 31 -33.37 27.13 -22.43
C LEU A 31 -33.06 26.33 -21.17
N VAL A 32 -33.83 25.31 -20.88
CA VAL A 32 -33.52 24.25 -19.91
C VAL A 32 -33.43 22.96 -20.71
N SER A 33 -32.34 22.79 -21.39
CA SER A 33 -31.95 21.49 -21.98
C SER A 33 -30.47 21.51 -22.24
N GLY A 34 -29.70 20.95 -21.31
CA GLY A 34 -28.27 20.77 -21.52
C GLY A 34 -27.41 20.72 -20.27
N LEU A 35 -27.86 20.09 -19.18
CA LEU A 35 -26.98 19.87 -18.02
C LEU A 35 -27.34 18.57 -17.27
N VAL A 36 -27.41 17.44 -17.98
CA VAL A 36 -27.55 16.10 -17.38
C VAL A 36 -26.56 15.10 -17.99
N ALA A 37 -25.46 15.55 -18.54
CA ALA A 37 -24.45 14.62 -19.10
C ALA A 37 -23.01 14.87 -18.61
N ALA A 38 -22.81 15.48 -17.43
CA ALA A 38 -21.46 15.74 -16.90
C ALA A 38 -21.26 15.27 -15.45
N ALA A 39 -22.07 14.35 -14.94
CA ALA A 39 -21.95 13.84 -13.58
C ALA A 39 -21.47 12.38 -13.48
N ALA A 40 -20.89 11.80 -14.53
CA ALA A 40 -20.44 10.42 -14.55
C ALA A 40 -18.91 10.24 -14.69
N LEU A 41 -18.10 11.28 -14.50
CA LEU A 41 -16.64 11.19 -14.61
C LEU A 41 -15.88 11.73 -13.38
N VAL A 42 -16.49 11.70 -12.19
CA VAL A 42 -15.77 12.00 -10.94
C VAL A 42 -15.96 10.81 -10.00
N GLY A 43 -15.29 9.71 -10.31
CA GLY A 43 -15.33 8.49 -9.50
C GLY A 43 -14.10 7.61 -9.62
N ALA A 44 -13.03 8.07 -10.27
CA ALA A 44 -11.72 7.41 -10.19
C ALA A 44 -10.84 8.21 -9.22
N GLY A 45 -11.22 8.20 -7.95
CA GLY A 45 -10.42 8.70 -6.84
C GLY A 45 -9.53 7.58 -6.26
N PRO A 46 -8.66 7.84 -5.29
CA PRO A 46 -7.46 7.08 -4.91
C PRO A 46 -7.69 5.70 -4.28
N ALA A 47 -8.63 4.92 -4.82
CA ALA A 47 -8.94 3.57 -4.33
C ALA A 47 -7.88 2.52 -4.70
N ALA A 48 -7.04 2.76 -5.70
CA ALA A 48 -6.11 1.75 -6.20
C ALA A 48 -4.94 1.46 -5.24
N ALA A 49 -4.40 2.49 -4.56
CA ALA A 49 -3.27 2.30 -3.64
C ALA A 49 -3.69 1.62 -2.32
N ASP A 50 -4.88 1.94 -1.81
CA ASP A 50 -5.43 1.34 -0.59
C ASP A 50 -5.85 -0.13 -0.82
N ASP A 51 -6.28 -0.45 -2.04
CA ASP A 51 -6.67 -1.81 -2.44
C ASP A 51 -5.46 -2.76 -2.56
N THR A 52 -4.34 -2.27 -3.08
CA THR A 52 -3.08 -3.03 -3.18
C THR A 52 -2.54 -3.38 -1.78
N SER A 53 -2.57 -2.44 -0.84
CA SER A 53 -2.15 -2.65 0.54
C SER A 53 -2.94 -3.76 1.22
N ARG A 54 -4.26 -3.79 1.02
CA ARG A 54 -5.15 -4.80 1.62
C ARG A 54 -5.05 -6.18 0.96
N GLN A 55 -4.68 -6.24 -0.32
CA GLN A 55 -4.45 -7.52 -1.01
C GLN A 55 -3.18 -8.22 -0.52
N HIS A 56 -2.12 -7.49 -0.16
CA HIS A 56 -0.93 -8.07 0.45
C HIS A 56 -1.22 -8.65 1.83
N GLY A 57 -2.12 -8.03 2.58
CA GLY A 57 -2.42 -8.39 3.96
C GLY A 57 -1.34 -7.93 4.94
N GLY A 58 -1.63 -8.11 6.24
CA GLY A 58 -0.73 -7.72 7.32
C GLY A 58 -0.88 -6.29 7.78
N ALA A 59 0.16 -5.77 8.42
CA ALA A 59 0.24 -4.40 8.87
C ALA A 59 0.66 -3.47 7.74
N ALA A 60 -0.08 -2.37 7.57
CA ALA A 60 0.33 -1.23 6.76
C ALA A 60 0.67 -0.08 7.70
N ALA A 61 1.78 0.61 7.49
CA ALA A 61 2.26 1.64 8.40
C ALA A 61 2.92 2.80 7.65
N VAL A 62 2.96 3.96 8.31
CA VAL A 62 3.66 5.15 7.83
C VAL A 62 4.85 5.43 8.74
N LEU A 63 5.99 5.75 8.14
CA LEU A 63 7.22 6.05 8.85
C LEU A 63 7.12 7.37 9.60
N ASP A 64 7.36 7.34 10.91
CA ASP A 64 7.45 8.52 11.77
C ASP A 64 8.90 9.06 11.87
N GLY A 65 9.88 8.31 11.36
CA GLY A 65 11.31 8.65 11.34
C GLY A 65 12.15 7.93 12.37
N LEU A 66 13.45 8.25 12.38
CA LEU A 66 14.46 7.72 13.30
C LEU A 66 14.36 8.43 14.65
N LYS A 67 14.05 7.70 15.73
CA LYS A 67 13.75 8.29 17.04
C LYS A 67 14.82 8.02 18.11
N THR A 68 15.34 6.80 18.16
CA THR A 68 16.32 6.38 19.17
C THR A 68 17.59 5.93 18.47
N PHE A 69 18.63 6.77 18.45
CA PHE A 69 19.84 6.53 17.66
C PHE A 69 21.09 7.14 18.30
N ASP A 70 22.25 6.65 17.85
CA ASP A 70 23.56 7.25 18.08
C ASP A 70 24.37 7.17 16.79
N SER A 71 25.60 7.67 16.78
CA SER A 71 26.50 7.67 15.61
C SER A 71 27.13 6.31 15.34
N ALA A 72 27.31 5.99 14.06
CA ALA A 72 28.15 4.92 13.55
C ALA A 72 29.05 5.43 12.41
N VAL A 73 30.15 4.74 12.17
CA VAL A 73 31.12 5.05 11.11
C VAL A 73 31.13 3.90 10.11
N LEU A 74 30.70 4.18 8.89
CA LEU A 74 30.80 3.28 7.74
C LEU A 74 32.13 3.50 7.03
N ARG A 75 32.85 2.41 6.79
CA ARG A 75 34.06 2.41 5.98
C ARG A 75 33.73 1.92 4.58
N ILE A 76 33.95 2.79 3.61
CA ILE A 76 33.71 2.52 2.19
C ILE A 76 35.06 2.26 1.53
N ALA A 77 35.24 1.08 0.95
CA ALA A 77 36.45 0.72 0.24
C ALA A 77 36.65 1.65 -0.97
N GLY A 78 37.87 2.09 -1.22
CA GLY A 78 38.17 2.87 -2.40
C GLY A 78 38.24 1.98 -3.63
N GLU A 79 37.71 2.43 -4.74
CA GLU A 79 37.77 1.75 -6.03
C GLU A 79 39.04 2.13 -6.80
N GLY A 80 39.53 1.23 -7.66
CA GLY A 80 40.65 1.51 -8.55
C GLY A 80 41.97 1.88 -7.85
N GLY A 81 42.14 1.52 -6.54
CA GLY A 81 43.30 1.89 -5.77
C GLY A 81 43.21 3.22 -5.01
N ALA A 82 42.05 3.86 -5.03
CA ALA A 82 41.77 5.03 -4.18
C ALA A 82 41.78 4.64 -2.70
N PRO A 83 42.15 5.56 -1.77
CA PRO A 83 42.09 5.28 -0.34
C PRO A 83 40.64 5.07 0.12
N ALA A 84 40.46 4.17 1.10
CA ALA A 84 39.17 4.00 1.76
C ALA A 84 38.69 5.34 2.39
N ARG A 85 37.42 5.64 2.32
CA ARG A 85 36.79 6.77 2.96
C ARG A 85 35.92 6.31 4.12
N THR A 86 35.64 7.20 5.06
CA THR A 86 34.69 6.95 6.15
C THR A 86 33.54 7.92 6.05
N GLN A 87 32.35 7.43 6.38
CA GLN A 87 31.13 8.23 6.47
C GLN A 87 30.50 8.02 7.84
N GLU A 88 30.21 9.10 8.54
CA GLU A 88 29.42 9.06 9.76
C GLU A 88 27.94 9.05 9.40
N LEU A 89 27.17 8.18 10.07
CA LEU A 89 25.75 8.03 9.85
C LEU A 89 25.02 7.70 11.15
N PRO A 90 23.76 8.07 11.31
CA PRO A 90 22.97 7.69 12.47
C PRO A 90 22.58 6.22 12.39
N ALA A 91 22.74 5.49 13.49
CA ALA A 91 22.39 4.09 13.63
C ALA A 91 21.37 3.93 14.76
N GLY A 92 20.23 3.30 14.48
CA GLY A 92 19.23 3.13 15.51
C GLY A 92 17.85 2.73 15.06
N LEU A 93 16.87 3.03 15.91
CA LEU A 93 15.53 2.53 15.89
C LEU A 93 14.56 3.56 15.28
N PHE A 94 13.86 3.15 14.24
CA PHE A 94 12.77 3.90 13.63
C PHE A 94 11.44 3.59 14.31
N GLU A 95 10.51 4.51 14.22
CA GLU A 95 9.11 4.32 14.59
C GLU A 95 8.20 4.47 13.38
N MET A 96 7.11 3.72 13.38
CA MET A 96 6.04 3.77 12.40
C MET A 96 4.69 3.76 13.09
N THR A 97 3.71 4.43 12.49
CA THR A 97 2.31 4.38 12.89
C THR A 97 1.54 3.46 11.96
N VAL A 98 0.86 2.46 12.54
CA VAL A 98 0.04 1.50 11.78
C VAL A 98 -1.28 2.13 11.37
N ASP A 99 -1.69 1.91 10.12
CA ASP A 99 -3.03 2.24 9.64
C ASP A 99 -4.07 1.47 10.48
N GLY A 100 -5.00 2.19 11.11
CA GLY A 100 -5.97 1.56 12.03
C GLY A 100 -5.50 1.44 13.49
N GLY A 101 -4.32 1.97 13.82
CA GLY A 101 -3.80 2.10 15.19
C GLY A 101 -2.71 1.11 15.53
N GLY A 102 -1.87 1.52 16.47
CA GLY A 102 -0.67 0.82 16.90
C GLY A 102 0.62 1.47 16.43
N LYS A 103 1.73 1.06 17.04
CA LYS A 103 3.08 1.55 16.77
C LYS A 103 4.02 0.38 16.52
N LEU A 104 4.91 0.57 15.56
CA LEU A 104 5.99 -0.36 15.26
C LEU A 104 7.33 0.31 15.54
N LYS A 105 8.29 -0.49 16.00
CA LYS A 105 9.68 -0.12 16.12
C LYS A 105 10.50 -0.99 15.19
N THR A 106 11.32 -0.39 14.33
CA THR A 106 12.01 -1.11 13.25
C THR A 106 13.49 -0.71 13.17
N TYR A 107 14.29 -1.59 12.59
CA TYR A 107 15.66 -1.31 12.17
C TYR A 107 15.76 -1.40 10.65
N CYS A 108 16.70 -0.65 10.08
CA CYS A 108 17.03 -0.70 8.67
C CYS A 108 17.80 -2.00 8.33
N ILE A 109 17.49 -2.60 7.17
CA ILE A 109 18.24 -3.73 6.60
C ILE A 109 18.75 -3.45 5.19
N ASP A 110 18.79 -2.19 4.81
CA ASP A 110 19.29 -1.71 3.54
C ASP A 110 19.99 -0.35 3.75
N LEU A 111 21.29 -0.41 4.01
CA LEU A 111 22.11 0.75 4.31
C LEU A 111 22.26 1.71 3.12
N HIS A 112 22.13 1.19 1.90
CA HIS A 112 22.45 1.91 0.67
C HIS A 112 21.27 2.72 0.11
N ASN A 113 20.05 2.41 0.49
CA ASN A 113 18.86 3.16 0.11
C ASN A 113 18.50 4.23 1.15
N PRO A 114 18.18 5.47 0.75
CA PRO A 114 17.77 6.51 1.69
C PRO A 114 16.37 6.25 2.24
N THR A 115 16.16 6.56 3.51
CA THR A 115 14.83 6.59 4.12
C THR A 115 14.07 7.81 3.64
N GLN A 116 12.81 7.66 3.25
CA GLN A 116 11.92 8.76 2.90
C GLN A 116 10.94 9.04 4.04
N ASP A 117 10.82 10.29 4.43
CA ASP A 117 9.87 10.73 5.46
C ASP A 117 8.43 10.44 5.02
N GLN A 118 7.60 10.01 5.99
CA GLN A 118 6.20 9.66 5.76
C GLN A 118 5.97 8.57 4.68
N ALA A 119 7.02 7.80 4.35
CA ALA A 119 6.87 6.68 3.44
C ALA A 119 5.89 5.64 4.00
N LYS A 120 5.08 5.07 3.10
CA LYS A 120 4.18 3.96 3.43
C LYS A 120 4.91 2.65 3.29
N TYR A 121 4.70 1.78 4.27
CA TYR A 121 5.30 0.45 4.37
C TYR A 121 4.23 -0.62 4.50
N LEU A 122 4.49 -1.77 3.89
CA LEU A 122 3.65 -2.95 4.00
C LEU A 122 4.44 -4.10 4.61
N GLU A 123 3.81 -4.84 5.52
CA GLU A 123 4.37 -6.09 6.00
C GLU A 123 4.58 -7.05 4.82
N THR A 124 5.81 -7.52 4.65
CA THR A 124 6.24 -8.24 3.45
C THR A 124 6.96 -9.54 3.84
N PRO A 125 6.73 -10.66 3.13
CA PRO A 125 7.52 -11.89 3.30
C PRO A 125 9.00 -11.66 2.99
N TRP A 126 9.90 -12.37 3.67
CA TRP A 126 11.33 -12.29 3.40
C TRP A 126 11.69 -12.58 1.94
N ALA A 127 10.98 -13.54 1.32
CA ALA A 127 11.20 -13.92 -0.09
C ALA A 127 10.98 -12.76 -1.08
N GLU A 128 10.27 -11.72 -0.68
CA GLU A 128 9.95 -10.52 -1.48
C GLU A 128 10.85 -9.31 -1.13
N THR A 129 11.93 -9.53 -0.36
CA THR A 129 12.91 -8.52 0.06
C THR A 129 14.33 -9.08 -0.04
N SER A 130 15.34 -8.26 0.23
CA SER A 130 16.76 -8.68 0.30
C SER A 130 17.01 -9.83 1.31
N LEU A 131 16.14 -10.00 2.31
CA LEU A 131 16.26 -11.12 3.26
C LEU A 131 16.04 -12.48 2.61
N GLY A 132 15.28 -12.58 1.51
CA GLY A 132 14.98 -13.84 0.82
C GLY A 132 16.22 -14.54 0.27
N THR A 133 17.23 -13.77 -0.13
CA THR A 133 18.50 -14.26 -0.65
C THR A 133 19.65 -14.17 0.39
N ASN A 134 19.43 -13.49 1.51
CA ASN A 134 20.42 -13.29 2.56
C ASN A 134 20.54 -14.52 3.48
N ARG A 135 21.70 -15.17 3.45
CA ARG A 135 22.00 -16.35 4.31
C ARG A 135 22.00 -16.05 5.81
N ASN A 136 22.05 -14.77 6.19
CA ASN A 136 22.09 -14.33 7.58
C ASN A 136 20.74 -13.82 8.09
N ALA A 137 19.67 -13.86 7.30
CA ALA A 137 18.35 -13.36 7.68
C ALA A 137 17.87 -13.91 9.04
N GLY A 138 18.08 -15.22 9.29
CA GLY A 138 17.76 -15.83 10.57
C GLY A 138 18.62 -15.32 11.73
N LYS A 139 19.88 -14.94 11.49
CA LYS A 139 20.73 -14.32 12.51
C LYS A 139 20.27 -12.90 12.86
N ILE A 140 19.81 -12.15 11.86
CA ILE A 140 19.22 -10.82 12.08
C ILE A 140 17.99 -10.94 12.99
N ARG A 141 17.11 -11.92 12.73
CA ARG A 141 15.96 -12.16 13.60
C ARG A 141 16.38 -12.50 15.04
N TRP A 142 17.38 -13.34 15.21
CA TRP A 142 17.92 -13.66 16.55
C TRP A 142 18.42 -12.39 17.26
N ILE A 143 19.15 -11.51 16.57
CA ILE A 143 19.61 -10.23 17.12
C ILE A 143 18.42 -9.41 17.63
N LEU A 144 17.37 -9.26 16.83
CA LEU A 144 16.17 -8.50 17.22
C LEU A 144 15.51 -9.02 18.50
N GLN A 145 15.51 -10.34 18.69
CA GLN A 145 14.92 -10.97 19.87
C GLN A 145 15.79 -10.88 21.13
N HIS A 146 17.10 -10.63 20.98
CA HIS A 146 18.08 -10.63 22.06
C HIS A 146 18.72 -9.26 22.27
N SER A 147 18.12 -8.19 21.75
CA SER A 147 18.60 -6.82 21.88
C SER A 147 17.45 -5.84 22.10
N TYR A 148 17.78 -4.56 22.25
CA TYR A 148 16.78 -3.49 22.36
C TYR A 148 15.96 -3.36 21.07
N PRO A 149 14.64 -3.20 21.11
CA PRO A 149 13.79 -2.96 22.30
C PRO A 149 13.16 -4.24 22.91
N GLN A 150 13.44 -5.45 22.42
CA GLN A 150 12.87 -6.67 22.99
C GLN A 150 13.46 -6.97 24.38
N VAL A 151 14.74 -6.67 24.58
CA VAL A 151 15.40 -6.65 25.88
C VAL A 151 15.48 -5.20 26.33
N ASP A 152 14.54 -4.75 27.13
CA ASP A 152 14.43 -3.40 27.68
C ASP A 152 15.18 -3.21 29.02
N ASP A 153 15.52 -4.31 29.71
CA ASP A 153 16.47 -4.29 30.83
C ASP A 153 17.90 -4.10 30.30
N LEU A 154 18.29 -2.84 30.16
CA LEU A 154 19.58 -2.46 29.61
C LEU A 154 20.75 -2.87 30.52
N ALA A 155 20.53 -3.05 31.82
CA ALA A 155 21.55 -3.56 32.73
C ALA A 155 21.81 -5.05 32.48
N ALA A 156 20.76 -5.85 32.36
CA ALA A 156 20.87 -7.27 32.00
C ALA A 156 21.49 -7.46 30.61
N LEU A 157 21.13 -6.60 29.62
CA LEU A 157 21.72 -6.62 28.29
C LEU A 157 23.23 -6.29 28.34
N ALA A 158 23.63 -5.27 29.12
CA ALA A 158 25.02 -4.89 29.30
C ALA A 158 25.85 -6.03 29.94
N ASP A 159 25.33 -6.65 30.97
CA ASP A 159 25.96 -7.79 31.64
C ASP A 159 26.14 -8.98 30.69
N ALA A 160 25.10 -9.33 29.94
CA ALA A 160 25.14 -10.43 28.97
C ALA A 160 26.15 -10.17 27.83
N ALA A 161 26.28 -8.93 27.38
CA ALA A 161 27.21 -8.53 26.33
C ALA A 161 28.65 -8.24 26.87
N GLY A 162 28.86 -8.16 28.18
CA GLY A 162 30.11 -7.77 28.80
C GLY A 162 30.51 -6.32 28.50
N THR A 163 29.52 -5.43 28.43
CA THR A 163 29.73 -4.00 28.18
C THR A 163 29.71 -3.22 29.50
N GLY A 164 30.03 -1.92 29.46
CA GLY A 164 29.63 -0.98 30.50
C GLY A 164 28.16 -0.61 30.38
N PRO A 165 27.67 0.37 31.18
CA PRO A 165 26.28 0.78 31.14
C PRO A 165 25.85 1.18 29.75
N LEU A 166 24.65 0.69 29.35
CA LEU A 166 23.99 1.04 28.11
C LEU A 166 22.86 2.04 28.35
N THR A 167 22.63 2.89 27.39
CA THR A 167 21.43 3.72 27.26
C THR A 167 20.57 3.16 26.10
N GLU A 168 19.31 3.56 25.99
CA GLU A 168 18.47 3.17 24.83
C GLU A 168 19.14 3.53 23.50
N ARG A 169 19.81 4.70 23.43
CA ARG A 169 20.50 5.16 22.23
C ARG A 169 21.67 4.26 21.86
N THR A 170 22.56 3.98 22.83
CA THR A 170 23.72 3.13 22.56
C THR A 170 23.33 1.68 22.32
N ALA A 171 22.27 1.18 22.97
CA ALA A 171 21.71 -0.14 22.70
C ALA A 171 21.11 -0.23 21.30
N ALA A 172 20.32 0.77 20.89
CA ALA A 172 19.76 0.84 19.54
C ALA A 172 20.86 0.93 18.47
N ALA A 173 21.89 1.76 18.69
CA ALA A 173 23.00 1.88 17.74
C ALA A 173 23.80 0.59 17.60
N GLY A 174 24.14 -0.06 18.71
CA GLY A 174 24.85 -1.34 18.69
C GLY A 174 24.05 -2.44 17.99
N THR A 175 22.74 -2.46 18.21
CA THR A 175 21.83 -3.40 17.53
C THR A 175 21.79 -3.15 16.02
N GLN A 176 21.63 -1.87 15.58
CA GLN A 176 21.63 -1.51 14.18
C GLN A 176 22.95 -1.86 13.47
N VAL A 177 24.08 -1.59 14.11
CA VAL A 177 25.40 -1.94 13.57
C VAL A 177 25.54 -3.46 13.39
N ALA A 178 25.12 -4.26 14.37
CA ALA A 178 25.12 -5.72 14.26
C ALA A 178 24.22 -6.21 13.10
N ILE A 179 23.09 -5.58 12.88
CA ILE A 179 22.18 -5.89 11.77
C ILE A 179 22.86 -5.59 10.43
N TRP A 180 23.40 -4.38 10.21
CA TRP A 180 24.05 -3.99 8.95
C TRP A 180 25.25 -4.86 8.57
N ARG A 181 25.99 -5.37 9.55
CA ARG A 181 27.06 -6.34 9.30
C ARG A 181 26.55 -7.64 8.69
N TYR A 182 25.27 -8.00 8.91
CA TYR A 182 24.63 -9.19 8.34
C TYR A 182 23.71 -8.90 7.16
N SER A 183 23.00 -7.77 7.14
CA SER A 183 22.10 -7.43 6.02
C SER A 183 22.89 -6.98 4.81
N ASP A 184 23.86 -6.08 5.01
CA ASP A 184 24.58 -5.37 3.95
C ASP A 184 26.04 -5.83 3.80
N ASN A 185 26.51 -6.73 4.67
CA ASN A 185 27.92 -7.08 4.79
C ASN A 185 28.80 -5.83 5.00
N ALA A 186 28.28 -4.82 5.70
CA ALA A 186 28.90 -3.52 5.86
C ALA A 186 30.10 -3.54 6.82
N ASP A 187 31.17 -2.82 6.45
CA ASP A 187 32.29 -2.49 7.36
C ASP A 187 31.91 -1.26 8.18
N VAL A 188 31.12 -1.48 9.22
CA VAL A 188 30.53 -0.42 10.05
C VAL A 188 30.84 -0.63 11.53
N THR A 189 31.13 0.46 12.25
CA THR A 189 31.53 0.48 13.65
C THR A 189 30.66 1.52 14.40
N ALA A 190 30.13 1.17 15.57
CA ALA A 190 29.45 2.16 16.41
C ALA A 190 30.49 3.14 17.00
N SER A 191 30.13 4.44 17.03
CA SER A 191 31.04 5.46 17.59
C SER A 191 31.20 5.34 19.11
N ASP A 192 30.14 4.92 19.82
CA ASP A 192 30.20 4.60 21.24
C ASP A 192 30.80 3.22 21.48
N LYS A 193 31.76 3.14 22.41
CA LYS A 193 32.50 1.91 22.71
C LYS A 193 31.65 0.80 23.32
N GLN A 194 30.57 1.14 24.05
CA GLN A 194 29.69 0.12 24.64
C GLN A 194 28.71 -0.39 23.60
N ALA A 195 28.24 0.48 22.72
CA ALA A 195 27.44 0.12 21.54
C ALA A 195 28.21 -0.83 20.61
N GLU A 196 29.50 -0.56 20.37
CA GLU A 196 30.38 -1.43 19.57
C GLU A 196 30.56 -2.80 20.19
N LYS A 197 30.83 -2.88 21.51
CA LYS A 197 30.93 -4.16 22.23
C LYS A 197 29.61 -4.95 22.16
N LEU A 198 28.48 -4.25 22.27
CA LEU A 198 27.17 -4.87 22.10
C LEU A 198 27.00 -5.44 20.68
N ALA A 199 27.33 -4.66 19.65
CA ALA A 199 27.29 -5.11 18.26
C ALA A 199 28.15 -6.37 18.03
N ASP A 200 29.35 -6.37 18.54
CA ASP A 200 30.28 -7.51 18.48
C ASP A 200 29.71 -8.75 19.18
N TRP A 201 29.13 -8.59 20.37
CA TRP A 201 28.54 -9.70 21.11
C TRP A 201 27.32 -10.26 20.36
N LEU A 202 26.41 -9.40 19.86
CA LEU A 202 25.25 -9.80 19.09
C LEU A 202 25.68 -10.57 17.84
N GLN A 203 26.68 -10.06 17.09
CA GLN A 203 27.19 -10.72 15.89
C GLN A 203 27.76 -12.11 16.18
N ARG A 204 28.57 -12.25 17.25
CA ARG A 204 29.17 -13.54 17.62
C ARG A 204 28.15 -14.54 18.16
N SER A 205 27.09 -14.07 18.83
CA SER A 205 26.09 -14.92 19.49
C SER A 205 24.95 -15.32 18.58
N ALA A 206 24.73 -14.60 17.48
CA ALA A 206 23.61 -14.76 16.58
C ALA A 206 23.49 -16.17 15.98
N ARG A 207 22.30 -16.72 15.98
CA ARG A 207 21.97 -18.05 15.47
C ARG A 207 20.91 -17.96 14.37
N GLN A 208 20.85 -18.98 13.54
CA GLN A 208 19.84 -19.06 12.48
C GLN A 208 18.46 -19.35 13.05
N GLU A 209 17.50 -18.48 12.70
CA GLU A 209 16.08 -18.67 12.96
C GLU A 209 15.30 -18.66 11.65
N LYS A 210 14.10 -19.19 11.70
CA LYS A 210 13.18 -19.18 10.54
C LYS A 210 12.49 -17.82 10.46
N GLU A 211 11.95 -17.49 9.28
CA GLU A 211 11.02 -16.36 9.14
C GLU A 211 9.86 -16.48 10.14
N PRO A 212 9.48 -15.39 10.82
CA PRO A 212 8.30 -15.42 11.70
C PRO A 212 7.01 -15.56 10.89
N ARG A 213 5.94 -16.05 11.52
CA ARG A 213 4.62 -16.07 10.88
C ARG A 213 4.20 -14.66 10.48
N THR A 214 3.42 -14.57 9.41
CA THR A 214 2.75 -13.32 9.04
C THR A 214 1.74 -12.91 10.12
N SER A 215 1.53 -11.60 10.31
CA SER A 215 0.48 -11.14 11.19
C SER A 215 -0.90 -11.53 10.68
N LEU A 216 -1.16 -11.35 9.37
CA LEU A 216 -2.37 -11.78 8.69
C LEU A 216 -2.18 -11.77 7.17
N THR A 217 -2.47 -12.87 6.47
CA THR A 217 -2.61 -12.92 5.00
C THR A 217 -3.71 -13.89 4.58
N LEU A 218 -4.18 -13.74 3.35
CA LEU A 218 -5.14 -14.62 2.70
C LEU A 218 -4.50 -15.25 1.46
N GLU A 219 -4.49 -16.59 1.38
CA GLU A 219 -3.79 -17.33 0.33
C GLU A 219 -4.69 -18.34 -0.39
N PRO A 220 -4.85 -18.17 -1.71
CA PRO A 220 -4.45 -17.04 -2.54
C PRO A 220 -5.34 -15.80 -2.28
N ALA A 221 -4.84 -14.60 -2.59
CA ALA A 221 -5.60 -13.36 -2.46
C ALA A 221 -6.66 -13.16 -3.57
N ALA A 222 -6.63 -13.98 -4.62
CA ALA A 222 -7.64 -14.00 -5.66
C ALA A 222 -7.99 -15.43 -6.02
N VAL A 223 -9.29 -15.71 -6.14
CA VAL A 223 -9.85 -17.00 -6.54
C VAL A 223 -10.89 -16.81 -7.64
N SER A 224 -11.19 -17.85 -8.39
CA SER A 224 -12.25 -17.79 -9.38
C SER A 224 -13.04 -19.10 -9.46
N GLY A 225 -14.20 -19.08 -10.08
CA GLY A 225 -15.07 -20.23 -10.20
C GLY A 225 -16.37 -19.94 -10.91
N ARG A 226 -17.38 -20.79 -10.69
CA ARG A 226 -18.72 -20.65 -11.26
C ARG A 226 -19.75 -20.27 -10.19
N ALA A 227 -20.74 -19.49 -10.57
CA ALA A 227 -21.90 -19.27 -9.72
C ALA A 227 -22.60 -20.60 -9.41
N GLY A 228 -23.09 -20.75 -8.20
CA GLY A 228 -23.69 -21.99 -7.70
C GLY A 228 -22.72 -23.01 -7.11
N GLU A 229 -21.41 -22.81 -7.26
CA GLU A 229 -20.36 -23.66 -6.67
C GLU A 229 -19.57 -22.89 -5.60
N PRO A 230 -18.96 -23.57 -4.60
CA PRO A 230 -18.07 -22.92 -3.65
C PRO A 230 -16.79 -22.43 -4.34
N ILE A 231 -16.54 -21.12 -4.35
CA ILE A 231 -15.35 -20.54 -4.97
C ILE A 231 -14.24 -20.35 -3.92
N GLY A 232 -13.12 -20.99 -4.13
CA GLY A 232 -11.99 -21.01 -3.20
C GLY A 232 -11.24 -22.33 -3.23
N PRO A 233 -10.54 -22.73 -2.14
CA PRO A 233 -10.46 -22.07 -0.85
C PRO A 233 -9.54 -20.86 -0.84
N VAL A 234 -9.85 -19.89 0.03
CA VAL A 234 -8.93 -18.87 0.52
C VAL A 234 -8.50 -19.29 1.93
N THR A 235 -7.22 -19.52 2.14
CA THR A 235 -6.69 -19.98 3.43
C THR A 235 -6.25 -18.79 4.25
N VAL A 236 -6.71 -18.69 5.49
CA VAL A 236 -6.27 -17.70 6.47
C VAL A 236 -4.90 -18.08 7.01
N ARG A 237 -3.95 -17.14 6.99
CA ARG A 237 -2.64 -17.27 7.63
C ARG A 237 -2.47 -16.13 8.61
N THR A 238 -2.30 -16.45 9.88
CA THR A 238 -2.20 -15.41 10.92
C THR A 238 -1.39 -15.87 12.13
N ALA A 239 -0.76 -14.88 12.79
CA ALA A 239 -0.19 -15.04 14.13
C ALA A 239 -1.19 -14.72 15.23
N ALA A 240 -2.34 -14.09 14.91
CA ALA A 240 -3.42 -13.84 15.86
C ALA A 240 -4.13 -15.15 16.25
N GLY A 241 -4.68 -15.19 17.45
CA GLY A 241 -5.48 -16.34 17.91
C GLY A 241 -6.77 -16.53 17.12
N GLN A 242 -7.41 -15.42 16.72
CA GLN A 242 -8.65 -15.38 15.96
C GLN A 242 -8.72 -14.12 15.12
N VAL A 243 -9.42 -14.17 14.00
CA VAL A 243 -9.65 -13.06 13.08
C VAL A 243 -11.15 -12.92 12.79
N SER A 244 -11.62 -11.70 12.61
CA SER A 244 -12.98 -11.39 12.16
C SER A 244 -13.07 -11.45 10.66
N VAL A 245 -14.12 -12.08 10.12
CA VAL A 245 -14.37 -12.20 8.67
C VAL A 245 -15.57 -11.33 8.31
N SER A 246 -15.34 -10.32 7.47
CA SER A 246 -16.39 -9.43 6.93
C SER A 246 -16.82 -9.91 5.55
N PRO A 247 -18.12 -10.08 5.31
CA PRO A 247 -18.66 -10.45 4.01
C PRO A 247 -18.47 -9.32 3.00
N PRO A 248 -18.70 -9.57 1.69
CA PRO A 248 -18.74 -8.54 0.66
C PRO A 248 -19.68 -7.39 1.02
N VAL A 249 -19.29 -6.16 0.63
CA VAL A 249 -20.06 -4.93 0.95
C VAL A 249 -21.50 -5.00 0.38
N ASP A 250 -21.67 -5.62 -0.76
CA ASP A 250 -22.95 -5.80 -1.48
C ASP A 250 -23.62 -7.16 -1.19
N ALA A 251 -23.19 -7.88 -0.16
CA ALA A 251 -23.69 -9.23 0.17
C ALA A 251 -25.22 -9.31 0.29
N ALA A 252 -25.84 -8.24 0.79
CA ALA A 252 -27.30 -8.18 0.92
C ALA A 252 -28.04 -8.11 -0.42
N ALA A 253 -27.42 -7.46 -1.44
CA ALA A 253 -28.00 -7.32 -2.76
C ALA A 253 -27.61 -8.49 -3.69
N SER A 254 -26.35 -8.92 -3.66
CA SER A 254 -25.82 -9.99 -4.50
C SER A 254 -26.14 -11.40 -3.98
N GLY A 255 -26.45 -11.53 -2.69
CA GLY A 255 -26.62 -12.83 -2.03
C GLY A 255 -25.31 -13.60 -1.82
N VAL A 256 -24.15 -13.03 -2.18
CA VAL A 256 -22.83 -13.65 -2.00
C VAL A 256 -22.48 -13.71 -0.53
N ARG A 257 -22.07 -14.86 -0.04
CA ARG A 257 -21.71 -15.11 1.36
C ARG A 257 -20.33 -15.72 1.48
N VAL A 258 -19.70 -15.48 2.64
CA VAL A 258 -18.47 -16.20 3.03
C VAL A 258 -18.86 -17.42 3.87
N THR A 259 -18.37 -18.59 3.48
CA THR A 259 -18.74 -19.88 4.11
C THR A 259 -17.51 -20.75 4.33
N ASP A 260 -17.69 -21.78 5.14
CA ASP A 260 -16.78 -22.93 5.20
C ASP A 260 -17.03 -23.89 3.99
N LYS A 261 -16.28 -24.97 3.92
CA LYS A 261 -16.43 -26.00 2.87
C LYS A 261 -17.82 -26.65 2.85
N LYS A 262 -18.54 -26.65 3.98
CA LYS A 262 -19.88 -27.25 4.11
C LYS A 262 -21.01 -26.26 3.81
N GLY A 263 -20.69 -25.02 3.50
CA GLY A 263 -21.64 -23.95 3.22
C GLY A 263 -22.16 -23.21 4.44
N ALA A 264 -21.62 -23.48 5.64
CA ALA A 264 -21.98 -22.73 6.84
C ALA A 264 -21.35 -21.33 6.81
N PRO A 265 -22.10 -20.25 7.13
CA PRO A 265 -21.55 -18.89 7.18
C PRO A 265 -20.41 -18.79 8.18
N VAL A 266 -19.36 -18.05 7.80
CA VAL A 266 -18.17 -17.81 8.61
C VAL A 266 -18.03 -16.31 8.89
N THR A 267 -18.01 -15.95 10.19
CA THR A 267 -17.76 -14.58 10.68
C THR A 267 -16.44 -14.44 11.45
N GLU A 268 -15.85 -15.59 11.82
CA GLU A 268 -14.58 -15.68 12.55
C GLU A 268 -13.78 -16.85 12.00
N ALA A 269 -12.45 -16.74 12.02
CA ALA A 269 -11.56 -17.79 11.55
C ALA A 269 -10.23 -17.78 12.34
N SER A 270 -9.48 -18.87 12.22
CA SER A 270 -8.16 -19.08 12.82
C SER A 270 -7.13 -19.43 11.75
N ASP A 271 -5.85 -19.50 12.15
CA ASP A 271 -4.77 -19.91 11.24
C ASP A 271 -5.03 -21.29 10.62
N GLY A 272 -4.96 -21.36 9.30
CA GLY A 272 -5.21 -22.56 8.51
C GLY A 272 -6.66 -22.77 8.08
N ASP A 273 -7.61 -21.98 8.58
CA ASP A 273 -9.01 -22.09 8.16
C ASP A 273 -9.17 -21.71 6.69
N ARG A 274 -10.14 -22.35 6.03
CA ARG A 274 -10.42 -22.21 4.61
C ARG A 274 -11.76 -21.55 4.39
N LEU A 275 -11.75 -20.39 3.79
CA LEU A 275 -12.91 -19.61 3.44
C LEU A 275 -13.30 -19.82 1.98
N TYR A 276 -14.60 -19.83 1.71
CA TYR A 276 -15.17 -19.95 0.39
C TYR A 276 -16.20 -18.86 0.14
N PHE A 277 -16.27 -18.39 -1.11
CA PHE A 277 -17.37 -17.54 -1.54
C PHE A 277 -18.50 -18.45 -2.04
N ALA A 278 -19.66 -18.34 -1.45
CA ALA A 278 -20.90 -18.95 -1.90
C ALA A 278 -21.67 -17.93 -2.73
N VAL A 279 -21.61 -18.09 -4.04
CA VAL A 279 -22.32 -17.25 -5.03
C VAL A 279 -23.61 -17.98 -5.43
N PRO A 280 -24.80 -17.34 -5.38
CA PRO A 280 -26.04 -17.96 -5.83
C PRO A 280 -25.96 -18.39 -7.30
N LYS A 281 -26.65 -19.50 -7.65
CA LYS A 281 -26.50 -20.15 -8.96
C LYS A 281 -26.83 -19.23 -10.16
N ASP A 282 -27.81 -18.37 -10.04
CA ASP A 282 -28.27 -17.52 -11.15
C ASP A 282 -27.71 -16.08 -11.03
N THR A 283 -26.56 -15.93 -10.35
CA THR A 283 -25.90 -14.63 -10.24
C THR A 283 -25.11 -14.35 -11.52
N ALA A 284 -25.38 -13.20 -12.15
CA ALA A 284 -24.62 -12.76 -13.32
C ALA A 284 -23.13 -12.68 -13.03
N ASP A 285 -22.32 -12.77 -14.08
CA ASP A 285 -20.86 -12.65 -14.01
C ASP A 285 -20.43 -11.45 -13.17
N GLY A 286 -19.43 -11.65 -12.31
CA GLY A 286 -19.07 -10.60 -11.37
C GLY A 286 -17.86 -10.90 -10.50
N THR A 287 -17.65 -9.99 -9.56
CA THR A 287 -16.59 -10.07 -8.56
C THR A 287 -17.12 -9.70 -7.19
N ALA A 288 -16.55 -10.30 -6.15
CA ALA A 288 -16.80 -9.93 -4.77
C ALA A 288 -15.51 -10.01 -3.95
N SER A 289 -15.42 -9.25 -2.86
CA SER A 289 -14.28 -9.27 -1.97
C SER A 289 -14.72 -9.56 -0.54
N LEU A 290 -13.97 -10.38 0.16
CA LEU A 290 -14.05 -10.51 1.62
C LEU A 290 -12.88 -9.77 2.26
N THR A 291 -13.07 -9.29 3.48
CA THR A 291 -12.02 -8.68 4.30
C THR A 291 -11.91 -9.43 5.62
N VAL A 292 -10.69 -9.70 6.03
CA VAL A 292 -10.38 -10.30 7.32
C VAL A 292 -9.56 -9.30 8.13
N GLN A 293 -9.85 -9.20 9.43
CA GLN A 293 -9.16 -8.27 10.34
C GLN A 293 -8.84 -8.94 11.67
N ALA A 294 -7.75 -8.50 12.29
CA ALA A 294 -7.39 -8.87 13.66
C ALA A 294 -6.70 -7.71 14.36
N THR A 295 -6.78 -7.69 15.69
CA THR A 295 -5.90 -6.87 16.54
C THR A 295 -4.89 -7.80 17.17
N THR A 296 -3.59 -7.57 16.89
CA THR A 296 -2.50 -8.42 17.33
C THR A 296 -1.17 -7.68 17.35
N SER A 297 -0.21 -8.17 18.10
CA SER A 297 1.18 -7.72 17.93
C SER A 297 1.77 -8.36 16.69
N VAL A 298 2.39 -7.55 15.83
CA VAL A 298 3.09 -8.05 14.64
C VAL A 298 4.36 -8.80 15.09
N PRO A 299 4.63 -10.02 14.60
CA PRO A 299 5.76 -10.80 15.07
C PRO A 299 7.13 -10.17 14.75
N VAL A 300 8.03 -10.15 15.73
CA VAL A 300 9.40 -9.62 15.58
C VAL A 300 10.16 -10.37 14.49
N GLY A 301 10.84 -9.60 13.64
CA GLY A 301 11.55 -10.11 12.48
C GLY A 301 10.73 -10.11 11.19
N ARG A 302 9.48 -9.61 11.17
CA ARG A 302 8.74 -9.37 9.91
C ARG A 302 9.40 -8.21 9.17
N ALA A 303 9.54 -8.35 7.84
CA ALA A 303 10.02 -7.27 6.98
C ALA A 303 8.90 -6.29 6.64
N PHE A 304 9.27 -5.04 6.41
CA PHE A 304 8.41 -3.96 5.97
C PHE A 304 9.06 -3.30 4.75
N ALA A 305 8.47 -3.50 3.59
CA ALA A 305 8.92 -2.89 2.35
C ALA A 305 8.11 -1.62 2.03
N GLY A 306 8.79 -0.60 1.53
CA GLY A 306 8.14 0.63 1.08
C GLY A 306 7.26 0.40 -0.15
N THR A 307 6.17 1.16 -0.26
CA THR A 307 5.35 1.19 -1.48
C THR A 307 5.98 2.04 -2.58
N GLY A 308 6.97 2.87 -2.23
CA GLY A 308 7.83 3.65 -3.08
C GLY A 308 9.29 3.32 -2.81
N ARG A 309 10.20 4.06 -3.45
CA ARG A 309 11.65 3.88 -3.28
C ARG A 309 12.09 4.41 -1.91
N THR A 310 12.33 3.52 -0.98
CA THR A 310 12.78 3.80 0.39
C THR A 310 13.38 2.55 1.00
N GLN A 311 14.26 2.68 1.99
CA GLN A 311 14.91 1.55 2.67
C GLN A 311 13.92 0.50 3.16
N THR A 312 14.23 -0.79 2.98
CA THR A 312 13.50 -1.87 3.64
C THR A 312 13.84 -1.93 5.13
N GLN A 313 12.81 -2.16 5.94
CA GLN A 313 12.88 -2.19 7.40
C GLN A 313 12.59 -3.60 7.93
N ILE A 314 13.09 -3.92 9.14
CA ILE A 314 12.77 -5.15 9.85
C ILE A 314 12.23 -4.83 11.24
N LEU A 315 11.15 -5.51 11.62
CA LEU A 315 10.43 -5.24 12.87
C LEU A 315 11.21 -5.70 14.09
N ALA A 316 11.42 -4.77 15.01
CA ALA A 316 12.05 -5.00 16.31
C ALA A 316 11.04 -5.00 17.47
N GLY A 317 9.89 -4.37 17.32
CA GLY A 317 8.85 -4.34 18.33
C GLY A 317 7.53 -3.80 17.79
N SER A 318 6.42 -4.23 18.39
CA SER A 318 5.06 -3.83 18.02
C SER A 318 4.21 -3.67 19.27
N SER A 319 3.43 -2.59 19.33
CA SER A 319 2.23 -2.60 20.17
C SER A 319 1.16 -3.45 19.52
N GLU A 320 0.01 -3.66 20.18
CA GLU A 320 -1.17 -4.19 19.52
C GLU A 320 -1.56 -3.27 18.36
N SER A 321 -1.77 -3.88 17.21
CA SER A 321 -2.00 -3.20 15.94
C SER A 321 -3.14 -3.86 15.19
N THR A 322 -3.94 -3.08 14.48
CA THR A 322 -4.96 -3.63 13.60
C THR A 322 -4.32 -4.04 12.28
N VAL A 323 -4.46 -5.31 11.94
CA VAL A 323 -4.00 -5.89 10.68
C VAL A 323 -5.19 -6.34 9.85
N SER A 324 -5.09 -6.22 8.53
CA SER A 324 -6.18 -6.62 7.63
C SER A 324 -5.67 -7.29 6.37
N ALA A 325 -6.50 -8.15 5.79
CA ALA A 325 -6.24 -8.77 4.50
C ALA A 325 -7.53 -8.88 3.70
N ARG A 326 -7.43 -8.78 2.37
CA ARG A 326 -8.55 -8.89 1.44
C ARG A 326 -8.30 -10.03 0.45
N ALA A 327 -9.37 -10.78 0.14
CA ALA A 327 -9.36 -11.71 -0.97
C ALA A 327 -10.54 -11.42 -1.90
N THR A 328 -10.32 -11.64 -3.20
CA THR A 328 -11.31 -11.38 -4.25
C THR A 328 -11.70 -12.68 -4.91
N ALA A 329 -12.99 -12.88 -5.16
CA ALA A 329 -13.53 -13.93 -6.03
C ALA A 329 -14.04 -13.32 -7.33
N THR A 330 -13.78 -14.00 -8.44
CA THR A 330 -14.35 -13.70 -9.76
C THR A 330 -15.13 -14.94 -10.22
N TRP A 331 -16.30 -14.74 -10.79
CA TRP A 331 -17.10 -15.82 -11.35
C TRP A 331 -17.69 -15.45 -12.69
N ALA A 332 -17.91 -16.46 -13.50
CA ALA A 332 -18.65 -16.37 -14.76
C ALA A 332 -19.58 -17.57 -14.85
N GLU A 333 -20.72 -17.42 -15.54
CA GLU A 333 -21.64 -18.52 -15.83
C GLU A 333 -21.03 -19.42 -16.90
N THR A 334 -20.48 -18.83 -17.95
CA THR A 334 -19.79 -19.49 -19.07
C THR A 334 -18.55 -18.70 -19.45
N GLY A 335 -17.62 -19.34 -20.19
CA GLY A 335 -16.41 -18.70 -20.64
C GLY A 335 -15.27 -18.74 -19.62
N ALA A 336 -14.30 -17.85 -19.78
CA ALA A 336 -13.15 -17.76 -18.89
C ALA A 336 -13.53 -17.06 -17.56
N ALA A 337 -13.07 -17.63 -16.45
CA ALA A 337 -13.19 -17.03 -15.11
C ALA A 337 -11.78 -16.82 -14.51
N PRO A 338 -11.11 -15.69 -14.78
CA PRO A 338 -9.75 -15.49 -14.34
C PRO A 338 -9.66 -14.93 -12.90
N ALA A 339 -8.62 -15.40 -12.17
CA ALA A 339 -8.12 -14.79 -10.95
C ALA A 339 -6.63 -14.50 -11.13
N VAL A 340 -6.20 -13.27 -10.89
CA VAL A 340 -4.81 -12.85 -11.12
C VAL A 340 -4.23 -12.29 -9.82
N THR A 341 -3.01 -12.72 -9.51
CA THR A 341 -2.20 -12.22 -8.40
C THR A 341 -0.79 -11.90 -8.86
N ALA A 342 -0.10 -10.98 -8.17
CA ALA A 342 1.31 -10.71 -8.42
C ALA A 342 2.09 -10.73 -7.11
N ARG A 343 3.35 -11.23 -7.16
CA ARG A 343 4.29 -11.24 -6.04
C ARG A 343 5.69 -10.91 -6.53
N LYS A 344 6.45 -10.16 -5.75
CA LYS A 344 7.88 -9.96 -6.02
C LYS A 344 8.61 -11.29 -5.87
N ASN A 345 9.54 -11.56 -6.78
CA ASN A 345 10.39 -12.75 -6.75
C ASN A 345 11.86 -12.33 -6.82
N CYS A 346 12.45 -12.09 -5.66
CA CYS A 346 13.83 -11.67 -5.52
C CYS A 346 14.83 -12.70 -6.07
N ALA A 347 14.51 -13.98 -6.02
CA ALA A 347 15.36 -15.02 -6.57
C ALA A 347 15.46 -14.98 -8.11
N LYS A 348 14.44 -14.42 -8.79
CA LYS A 348 14.39 -14.31 -10.26
C LYS A 348 14.58 -12.88 -10.77
N GLY A 349 14.69 -11.89 -9.88
CA GLY A 349 14.81 -10.48 -10.25
C GLY A 349 13.60 -9.96 -11.02
N GLY A 350 12.39 -10.10 -10.46
CA GLY A 350 11.18 -9.68 -11.15
C GLY A 350 9.90 -9.86 -10.34
N VAL A 351 8.78 -9.78 -11.04
CA VAL A 351 7.44 -9.95 -10.47
C VAL A 351 6.78 -11.19 -11.10
N ASP A 352 6.44 -12.17 -10.29
CA ASP A 352 5.67 -13.33 -10.69
C ASP A 352 4.19 -12.97 -10.76
N VAL A 353 3.63 -12.89 -11.96
CA VAL A 353 2.19 -12.71 -12.20
C VAL A 353 1.57 -14.08 -12.42
N THR A 354 0.67 -14.49 -11.53
CA THR A 354 -0.03 -15.78 -11.58
C THR A 354 -1.48 -15.56 -12.00
N ALA A 355 -1.86 -16.14 -13.13
CA ALA A 355 -3.24 -16.19 -13.63
C ALA A 355 -3.80 -17.60 -13.47
N ALA A 356 -4.89 -17.76 -12.73
CA ALA A 356 -5.68 -18.97 -12.62
C ALA A 356 -7.00 -18.78 -13.35
N ASN A 357 -7.41 -19.74 -14.18
CA ASN A 357 -8.68 -19.72 -14.90
C ASN A 357 -9.53 -20.92 -14.46
N ARG A 358 -10.65 -20.67 -13.80
CA ARG A 358 -11.59 -21.72 -13.34
C ARG A 358 -12.88 -21.75 -14.16
N GLY A 359 -12.90 -21.04 -15.29
CA GLY A 359 -13.95 -21.14 -16.31
C GLY A 359 -13.82 -22.38 -17.20
N ASP A 360 -14.68 -22.48 -18.20
CA ASP A 360 -14.75 -23.59 -19.15
C ASP A 360 -14.11 -23.29 -20.52
N GLU A 361 -13.72 -22.03 -20.76
CA GLU A 361 -12.98 -21.61 -21.94
C GLU A 361 -11.57 -21.14 -21.58
N PRO A 362 -10.61 -21.17 -22.51
CA PRO A 362 -9.30 -20.62 -22.30
C PRO A 362 -9.35 -19.11 -22.01
N PHE A 363 -8.47 -18.63 -21.13
CA PHE A 363 -8.26 -17.23 -20.84
C PHE A 363 -6.99 -16.75 -21.53
N THR A 364 -7.12 -15.92 -22.56
CA THR A 364 -6.01 -15.29 -23.26
C THR A 364 -5.87 -13.86 -22.78
N PHE A 365 -4.64 -13.43 -22.44
CA PHE A 365 -4.34 -12.12 -21.91
C PHE A 365 -3.01 -11.61 -22.43
N GLU A 366 -2.84 -10.30 -22.47
CA GLU A 366 -1.60 -9.62 -22.75
C GLU A 366 -0.92 -9.20 -21.44
N LEU A 367 0.39 -9.43 -21.33
CA LEU A 367 1.22 -9.05 -20.20
C LEU A 367 2.61 -8.64 -20.70
N ALA A 368 3.05 -7.43 -20.38
CA ALA A 368 4.35 -6.89 -20.79
C ALA A 368 4.59 -6.94 -22.33
N GLY A 369 3.52 -6.80 -23.14
CA GLY A 369 3.58 -6.80 -24.60
C GLY A 369 3.59 -8.20 -25.25
N GLU A 370 3.42 -9.26 -24.45
CA GLU A 370 3.32 -10.63 -24.93
C GLU A 370 1.96 -11.24 -24.60
N GLU A 371 1.47 -12.12 -25.48
CA GLU A 371 0.20 -12.83 -25.31
C GLU A 371 0.41 -14.18 -24.64
N TYR A 372 -0.41 -14.48 -23.64
CA TYR A 372 -0.41 -15.73 -22.88
C TYR A 372 -1.80 -16.32 -22.84
N THR A 373 -1.88 -17.64 -22.81
CA THR A 373 -3.15 -18.37 -22.70
C THR A 373 -3.11 -19.34 -21.54
N VAL A 374 -4.14 -19.28 -20.68
CA VAL A 374 -4.38 -20.24 -19.59
C VAL A 374 -5.58 -21.09 -19.96
N ALA A 375 -5.38 -22.40 -20.10
CA ALA A 375 -6.46 -23.35 -20.40
C ALA A 375 -7.57 -23.30 -19.33
N ALA A 376 -8.75 -23.77 -19.70
CA ALA A 376 -9.84 -24.02 -18.75
C ALA A 376 -9.38 -24.89 -17.58
N GLY A 377 -9.68 -24.48 -16.34
CA GLY A 377 -9.22 -25.13 -15.11
C GLY A 377 -7.73 -24.96 -14.79
N GLY A 378 -6.95 -24.28 -15.66
CA GLY A 378 -5.49 -24.15 -15.57
C GLY A 378 -5.01 -23.02 -14.67
N THR A 379 -3.69 -22.96 -14.51
CA THR A 379 -2.96 -21.88 -13.84
C THR A 379 -1.62 -21.70 -14.54
N SER A 380 -1.21 -20.47 -14.77
CA SER A 380 0.09 -20.11 -15.34
C SER A 380 0.73 -19.00 -14.53
N THR A 381 2.05 -19.04 -14.38
CA THR A 381 2.84 -17.98 -13.75
C THR A 381 3.88 -17.47 -14.73
N VAL A 382 3.89 -16.19 -14.97
CA VAL A 382 4.86 -15.48 -15.80
C VAL A 382 5.68 -14.55 -14.91
N THR A 383 7.01 -14.63 -15.00
CA THR A 383 7.90 -13.68 -14.33
C THR A 383 8.17 -12.50 -15.26
N VAL A 384 7.73 -11.31 -14.87
CA VAL A 384 8.06 -10.06 -15.56
C VAL A 384 9.38 -9.54 -14.97
N PRO A 385 10.46 -9.43 -15.74
CA PRO A 385 11.73 -8.89 -15.26
C PRO A 385 11.57 -7.44 -14.86
N VAL A 386 12.12 -7.07 -13.70
CA VAL A 386 12.18 -5.69 -13.20
C VAL A 386 13.59 -5.46 -12.70
N ALA A 387 14.19 -4.32 -13.06
CA ALA A 387 15.50 -3.99 -12.55
C ALA A 387 15.45 -3.65 -11.05
N GLU A 388 16.58 -3.85 -10.37
CA GLU A 388 16.73 -3.52 -8.95
C GLU A 388 16.45 -2.04 -8.71
N ASP A 389 15.83 -1.70 -7.57
CA ASP A 389 15.43 -0.35 -7.18
C ASP A 389 14.49 0.36 -8.16
N GLN A 390 13.90 -0.37 -9.08
CA GLN A 390 12.97 0.21 -10.06
C GLN A 390 11.52 0.05 -9.65
N ALA A 391 10.77 1.15 -9.82
CA ALA A 391 9.33 1.11 -9.77
C ALA A 391 8.78 0.31 -10.96
N TYR A 392 7.76 -0.51 -10.71
CA TYR A 392 7.05 -1.23 -11.76
C TYR A 392 5.56 -0.89 -11.74
N ASP A 393 4.98 -0.88 -12.92
CA ASP A 393 3.55 -0.82 -13.20
C ASP A 393 3.25 -1.90 -14.24
N VAL A 394 2.86 -3.07 -13.73
CA VAL A 394 2.61 -4.25 -14.56
C VAL A 394 1.12 -4.41 -14.73
N THR A 395 0.64 -4.14 -15.94
CA THR A 395 -0.77 -4.29 -16.30
C THR A 395 -0.99 -5.54 -17.14
N LEU A 396 -1.92 -6.36 -16.73
CA LEU A 396 -2.45 -7.50 -17.48
C LEU A 396 -3.80 -7.10 -18.05
N THR A 397 -3.99 -7.26 -19.37
CA THR A 397 -5.24 -6.98 -20.08
C THR A 397 -5.78 -8.23 -20.74
N GLY A 398 -7.09 -8.42 -20.71
CA GLY A 398 -7.77 -9.59 -21.25
C GLY A 398 -9.10 -9.26 -21.93
N PRO A 399 -9.84 -10.27 -22.38
CA PRO A 399 -11.12 -10.13 -23.06
C PRO A 399 -12.17 -9.40 -22.21
N ALA A 400 -13.18 -8.84 -22.86
CA ALA A 400 -14.32 -8.15 -22.25
C ALA A 400 -13.92 -6.99 -21.30
N GLY A 401 -12.76 -6.35 -21.55
CA GLY A 401 -12.28 -5.25 -20.73
C GLY A 401 -11.65 -5.68 -19.39
N PHE A 402 -11.34 -6.96 -19.23
CA PHE A 402 -10.60 -7.42 -18.04
C PHE A 402 -9.23 -6.70 -17.96
N SER A 403 -8.95 -6.10 -16.82
CA SER A 403 -7.66 -5.45 -16.56
C SER A 403 -7.29 -5.58 -15.10
N ARG A 404 -6.00 -5.83 -14.83
CA ARG A 404 -5.41 -5.83 -13.49
C ARG A 404 -4.04 -5.19 -13.55
N THR A 405 -3.82 -4.20 -12.71
CA THR A 405 -2.55 -3.49 -12.59
C THR A 405 -1.92 -3.78 -11.22
N PHE A 406 -0.64 -4.04 -11.23
CA PHE A 406 0.19 -4.28 -10.05
C PHE A 406 1.35 -3.30 -10.05
N THR A 407 1.48 -2.54 -8.97
CA THR A 407 2.51 -1.51 -8.83
C THR A 407 3.38 -1.78 -7.60
N GLY A 408 4.60 -1.32 -7.62
CA GLY A 408 5.53 -1.43 -6.51
C GLY A 408 6.95 -1.05 -6.90
N VAL A 409 7.90 -1.33 -6.02
CA VAL A 409 9.33 -1.21 -6.28
C VAL A 409 9.97 -2.57 -6.04
N LEU A 410 10.81 -3.04 -6.94
CA LEU A 410 11.65 -4.21 -6.70
C LEU A 410 12.88 -3.77 -5.91
N ASP A 411 13.00 -4.24 -4.68
CA ASP A 411 14.10 -3.98 -3.74
C ASP A 411 14.50 -5.33 -3.15
N CYS A 412 15.44 -5.99 -3.79
CA CYS A 412 15.82 -7.38 -3.53
C CYS A 412 17.30 -7.52 -3.14
N ALA A 413 18.12 -6.50 -3.39
CA ALA A 413 19.55 -6.52 -3.12
C ALA A 413 19.97 -5.31 -2.31
N THR A 414 20.94 -5.49 -1.44
CA THR A 414 21.60 -4.43 -0.67
C THR A 414 22.94 -4.10 -1.30
N SER A 415 23.00 -3.81 -2.61
CA SER A 415 24.27 -3.59 -3.29
C SER A 415 24.62 -2.11 -3.41
N GLY A 416 25.88 -1.78 -3.13
CA GLY A 416 26.44 -0.43 -3.05
C GLY A 416 26.51 0.38 -4.36
N SER A 417 25.86 -0.03 -5.44
CA SER A 417 25.93 0.65 -6.73
C SER A 417 25.12 1.97 -6.82
N VAL A 418 24.24 2.25 -5.87
CA VAL A 418 23.37 3.44 -5.92
C VAL A 418 24.08 4.70 -5.43
N LEU A 419 25.13 4.59 -4.63
CA LEU A 419 25.94 5.75 -4.22
C LEU A 419 26.73 6.39 -5.39
N GLU A 420 26.97 5.62 -6.44
CA GLU A 420 27.70 6.08 -7.63
C GLU A 420 26.81 6.92 -8.56
N GLN A 421 25.56 6.51 -8.79
CA GLN A 421 24.62 7.27 -9.63
C GLN A 421 24.14 8.59 -8.98
N ALA A 422 24.00 8.64 -7.66
CA ALA A 422 23.67 9.89 -6.98
C ALA A 422 24.83 10.92 -7.02
N SER A 423 26.06 10.47 -7.23
CA SER A 423 27.25 11.36 -7.35
C SER A 423 27.40 11.98 -8.74
N GLU A 424 26.87 11.39 -9.78
CA GLU A 424 26.96 11.92 -11.15
C GLU A 424 25.85 12.95 -11.47
N GLU A 425 24.65 12.83 -10.87
CA GLU A 425 23.60 13.85 -11.03
C GLU A 425 23.75 15.07 -10.09
N ALA A 426 24.52 14.98 -9.03
CA ALA A 426 24.73 16.05 -8.05
C ALA A 426 26.00 16.90 -8.34
N GLY A 427 26.44 17.01 -9.56
CA GLY A 427 27.48 17.97 -10.00
C GLY A 427 27.02 19.41 -9.95
N GLY A 428 26.48 19.91 -8.83
CA GLY A 428 26.08 21.28 -8.70
C GLY A 428 25.18 21.60 -7.52
N ALA A 429 25.54 21.22 -6.31
CA ALA A 429 25.25 21.91 -5.04
C ALA A 429 25.54 20.93 -3.89
N GLY A 430 26.50 21.30 -3.04
CA GLY A 430 26.84 20.50 -1.87
C GLY A 430 25.64 20.41 -0.93
N ASN A 431 25.14 19.19 -0.76
CA ASN A 431 24.28 18.83 0.35
C ASN A 431 24.55 17.39 0.72
N ASP A 432 24.84 17.19 1.99
CA ASP A 432 24.95 15.91 2.67
C ASP A 432 23.76 15.00 2.33
N VAL A 433 24.00 13.95 1.57
CA VAL A 433 23.04 12.87 1.39
C VAL A 433 23.25 11.88 2.55
N GLY A 434 22.60 12.15 3.68
CA GLY A 434 22.49 11.17 4.75
C GLY A 434 21.60 10.01 4.31
N THR A 435 22.10 8.79 4.41
CA THR A 435 21.35 7.56 4.12
C THR A 435 20.18 7.30 5.07
N GLN A 436 20.01 8.15 6.10
CA GLN A 436 18.91 8.10 7.06
C GLN A 436 18.45 9.51 7.41
N SER A 437 17.16 9.79 7.34
CA SER A 437 16.58 11.06 7.79
C SER A 437 16.47 11.06 9.32
N ALA A 438 17.33 11.83 9.99
CA ALA A 438 17.23 12.14 11.41
C ALA A 438 16.88 13.62 11.57
N GLU A 439 15.81 13.93 12.28
CA GLU A 439 15.54 15.32 12.68
C GLU A 439 16.70 15.83 13.57
N ARG A 440 17.40 16.85 13.12
CA ARG A 440 18.43 17.53 13.89
C ARG A 440 17.79 18.32 15.02
N SER A 441 17.80 17.80 16.22
CA SER A 441 17.57 18.61 17.43
C SER A 441 18.81 19.45 17.65
N VAL A 442 18.74 20.75 17.33
CA VAL A 442 19.79 21.73 17.67
C VAL A 442 19.77 21.95 19.18
N PRO A 443 20.90 21.85 19.90
CA PRO A 443 20.96 22.24 21.32
C PRO A 443 20.79 23.76 21.42
N ALA A 444 19.85 24.19 22.25
CA ALA A 444 19.68 25.60 22.62
C ALA A 444 20.89 26.08 23.40
N THR A 445 21.72 26.93 22.81
CA THR A 445 22.71 27.74 23.51
C THR A 445 22.02 28.96 24.11
N THR A 446 21.96 28.99 25.42
CA THR A 446 21.61 30.17 26.20
C THR A 446 22.66 31.27 26.03
N GLY A 447 22.26 32.38 25.46
CA GLY A 447 23.07 33.61 25.40
C GLY A 447 22.16 34.83 25.36
N SER A 448 22.07 35.53 26.49
CA SER A 448 21.37 36.82 26.66
C SER A 448 21.97 37.94 25.80
N ALA A 449 21.13 38.75 25.16
CA ALA A 449 21.04 40.21 25.36
C ALA A 449 20.23 40.91 24.26
N SER A 450 19.19 41.55 24.72
CA SER A 450 18.57 42.85 24.41
C SER A 450 18.51 43.42 23.00
N SER A 451 17.29 43.89 22.80
CA SER A 451 16.81 45.12 22.11
C SER A 451 16.39 45.07 20.66
N GLY A 452 15.08 45.18 20.48
CA GLY A 452 14.49 46.21 19.60
C GLY A 452 14.13 45.80 18.18
N LEU A 453 12.85 45.92 18.00
CA LEU A 453 12.14 46.34 16.78
C LEU A 453 11.32 45.29 16.02
N GLU A 454 10.08 45.69 15.94
CA GLU A 454 8.94 45.19 15.18
C GLU A 454 9.25 44.62 13.78
N GLY A 455 8.47 43.62 13.41
CA GLY A 455 8.13 43.45 12.01
C GLY A 455 8.18 42.02 11.51
N ASP A 456 7.01 41.56 11.12
CA ASP A 456 6.70 40.53 10.13
C ASP A 456 6.74 39.07 10.55
N LEU A 457 5.51 38.57 10.71
CA LEU A 457 5.18 37.15 10.70
C LEU A 457 5.41 36.60 9.31
N ALA A 458 6.33 35.65 9.20
CA ALA A 458 6.61 34.93 7.98
C ALA A 458 5.36 34.15 7.50
N ALA A 459 4.86 34.54 6.34
CA ALA A 459 3.81 33.81 5.62
C ALA A 459 4.34 32.42 5.18
N THR A 460 3.83 31.38 5.79
CA THR A 460 3.99 30.02 5.26
C THR A 460 3.20 29.90 3.96
N GLY A 461 3.89 29.62 2.86
CA GLY A 461 3.33 29.55 1.51
C GLY A 461 2.23 28.50 1.37
N GLY A 462 1.00 28.99 1.31
CA GLY A 462 -0.15 28.21 0.84
C GLY A 462 -0.12 28.12 -0.70
N SER A 463 -0.30 26.94 -1.25
CA SER A 463 -0.42 26.75 -2.69
C SER A 463 -1.58 27.57 -3.25
N SER A 464 -1.40 28.15 -4.45
CA SER A 464 -2.34 29.04 -5.15
C SER A 464 -3.73 28.43 -5.47
N ALA A 465 -3.98 27.17 -5.11
CA ALA A 465 -5.27 26.49 -5.30
C ALA A 465 -6.26 26.64 -4.13
N THR A 466 -5.81 27.09 -2.96
CA THR A 466 -6.64 27.19 -1.75
C THR A 466 -7.82 28.16 -1.86
N PRO A 467 -7.72 29.33 -2.51
CA PRO A 467 -8.86 30.24 -2.66
C PRO A 467 -9.97 29.70 -3.57
N MET A 468 -9.64 28.84 -4.54
CA MET A 468 -10.63 28.27 -5.45
C MET A 468 -11.50 27.19 -4.78
N LEU A 469 -10.92 26.38 -3.90
CA LEU A 469 -11.65 25.38 -3.13
C LEU A 469 -12.59 26.00 -2.09
N ALA A 470 -12.16 27.09 -1.44
CA ALA A 470 -12.99 27.83 -0.49
C ALA A 470 -14.21 28.50 -1.19
N ALA A 471 -14.02 29.04 -2.41
CA ALA A 471 -15.09 29.65 -3.18
C ALA A 471 -16.16 28.63 -3.63
N VAL A 472 -15.75 27.41 -3.99
CA VAL A 472 -16.67 26.30 -4.37
C VAL A 472 -17.46 25.83 -3.15
N ALA A 473 -16.84 25.69 -1.98
CA ALA A 473 -17.52 25.27 -0.76
C ALA A 473 -18.57 26.27 -0.28
N ILE A 474 -18.27 27.58 -0.34
CA ILE A 474 -19.21 28.64 0.01
C ILE A 474 -20.36 28.70 -1.02
N GLY A 475 -20.06 28.53 -2.30
CA GLY A 475 -21.08 28.49 -3.36
C GLY A 475 -22.08 27.35 -3.15
N LEU A 476 -21.62 26.16 -2.79
CA LEU A 476 -22.49 24.99 -2.53
C LEU A 476 -23.36 25.18 -1.27
N LEU A 477 -22.85 25.83 -0.22
CA LEU A 477 -23.61 26.15 0.99
C LEU A 477 -24.72 27.16 0.72
N VAL A 478 -24.48 28.17 -0.11
CA VAL A 478 -25.50 29.20 -0.47
C VAL A 478 -26.60 28.59 -1.34
N VAL A 479 -26.22 27.77 -2.34
CA VAL A 479 -27.21 27.09 -3.23
C VAL A 479 -28.00 26.05 -2.45
N GLY A 480 -27.36 25.23 -1.63
CA GLY A 480 -28.01 24.19 -0.82
C GLY A 480 -28.92 24.79 0.26
N GLY A 481 -28.46 25.84 0.96
CA GLY A 481 -29.25 26.56 1.97
C GLY A 481 -30.45 27.28 1.37
N GLY A 482 -30.31 27.88 0.19
CA GLY A 482 -31.38 28.53 -0.54
C GLY A 482 -32.46 27.55 -0.99
N ALA A 483 -32.09 26.36 -1.46
CA ALA A 483 -33.06 25.32 -1.88
C ALA A 483 -33.86 24.78 -0.68
N VAL A 484 -33.23 24.54 0.46
CA VAL A 484 -33.92 24.07 1.68
C VAL A 484 -34.89 25.15 2.23
N PHE A 485 -34.49 26.42 2.16
CA PHE A 485 -35.33 27.54 2.61
C PHE A 485 -36.54 27.71 1.71
N ALA A 486 -36.39 27.60 0.38
CA ALA A 486 -37.48 27.68 -0.58
C ALA A 486 -38.50 26.53 -0.44
N LEU A 487 -38.00 25.31 -0.17
CA LEU A 487 -38.85 24.14 0.03
C LEU A 487 -39.62 24.20 1.37
N ARG A 488 -39.05 24.77 2.40
CA ARG A 488 -39.76 24.98 3.69
C ARG A 488 -40.86 26.02 3.63
N ARG A 489 -40.80 27.01 2.71
CA ARG A 489 -41.87 28.03 2.51
C ARG A 489 -43.08 27.56 1.73
N LYS A 490 -43.04 26.40 1.08
CA LYS A 490 -44.17 25.80 0.34
C LYS A 490 -44.91 24.73 1.15
N LYS A 491 -45.35 25.04 2.38
CA LYS A 491 -46.39 24.24 3.00
C LYS A 491 -47.76 24.81 2.59
N PRO A 492 -48.67 24.04 1.98
CA PRO A 492 -50.02 24.51 1.73
C PRO A 492 -50.82 24.57 3.03
N HIS A 493 -51.53 25.67 3.22
CA HIS A 493 -52.63 25.77 4.16
C HIS A 493 -53.74 24.81 3.70
N THR A 494 -54.08 23.86 4.55
CA THR A 494 -55.36 23.14 4.46
C THR A 494 -56.30 23.86 5.41
N ASP A 495 -57.23 24.64 4.85
CA ASP A 495 -58.40 25.11 5.56
C ASP A 495 -59.36 23.92 5.74
N GLY A 496 -59.90 23.77 6.97
CA GLY A 496 -60.90 22.79 7.29
C GLY A 496 -62.29 23.26 6.98
N GLU A 497 -63.17 22.35 6.59
CA GLU A 497 -64.58 22.24 6.94
C GLU A 497 -64.95 20.77 6.89
#